data_751c6bcc5e61a507583ecf6659730f20
#
_entry.id   751c6bcc5e61a507583ecf6659730f20
#
_cell.length_a   1.000
_cell.length_b   1.000
_cell.length_c   1.000
_cell.angle_alpha   90.00
_cell.angle_beta   90.00
_cell.angle_gamma   90.00
#
_symmetry.space_group_name_H-M   'P 1'
#
loop_
_entity.id
_entity.type
_entity.pdbx_description
1 polymer ?
#
loop_
_entity_poly.entity_id
_entity_poly.type
_entity_poly.pdbx_seq_one_letter_code
_entity_poly.pdbx_strand_id
1 'polypeptide(L)'
;MSEVTGAIRPGKQFADRLLDALSDRERSERTVALILLAYVALWTIYGVIAKGGQDIHFDMSEQFTLARELALGYHNHPPLNMLIVRLWFAVFPTADWAYYLLAGTNAAIALWIAWRLFARFFDDHKRVLGLALLMLVPFFNFHALKFNRNTVLMPLWAATTFFFLRSFETRRLHDTALAGLFAAVAMYGKYWSAVLLLGLAVAAVTDPRRAEYFRSPAPWITVLVGGLVIAPHLVWLVDNDFAPFSYAFYVHGGASLTSSFVGVMRYLAGSIAYVLVPILIVFLCARPSREALSDMLWPRDHHRRLAATAFWATLLMPALVAPAIGVRLTSVWSMSAWTLLPVMLLSSSLVAIGRKDATRIVTVAAVFPLLMLAAAPAIGVAVHRGGPAADGHSSLLAEPLDQFWREVTNAPLKVFGSTDAFTYGVPFYLREHPVAVHVLERRATPAEEALIANNGAAFACPITSITITSIICVNEANTRAGATVGAKRKEIEVRRSYLGNEGSSQRYLLVAIPPSGAASISHPSR
;
A
#
# COMPACT_ATOMS: atom_id res chain seq x y z
N MET A 1 -58.13 -13.61 -16.27
CA MET A 1 -56.82 -13.69 -16.89
C MET A 1 -56.29 -12.27 -16.96
N SER A 2 -55.47 -11.84 -16.01
CA SER A 2 -54.76 -10.58 -16.02
C SER A 2 -53.26 -10.88 -15.95
N GLU A 3 -52.60 -10.76 -17.09
CA GLU A 3 -51.14 -10.80 -17.17
C GLU A 3 -50.57 -9.62 -16.38
N VAL A 4 -49.98 -9.90 -15.23
CA VAL A 4 -49.14 -8.97 -14.50
C VAL A 4 -47.80 -8.93 -15.23
N THR A 5 -47.69 -8.06 -16.24
CA THR A 5 -46.43 -7.66 -16.84
C THR A 5 -45.60 -6.90 -15.79
N GLY A 6 -44.84 -7.66 -15.00
CA GLY A 6 -43.89 -7.08 -14.05
C GLY A 6 -42.79 -6.31 -14.77
N ALA A 7 -42.87 -4.99 -14.80
CA ALA A 7 -41.83 -4.13 -15.32
C ALA A 7 -40.50 -4.45 -14.60
N ILE A 8 -39.56 -5.07 -15.31
CA ILE A 8 -38.23 -5.41 -14.79
C ILE A 8 -37.52 -4.09 -14.52
N ARG A 9 -37.12 -3.84 -13.27
CA ARG A 9 -36.40 -2.61 -12.87
C ARG A 9 -35.10 -2.46 -13.69
N PRO A 10 -34.82 -1.26 -14.28
CA PRO A 10 -33.68 -1.06 -15.18
C PRO A 10 -32.31 -1.50 -14.60
N GLY A 11 -32.09 -1.31 -13.31
CA GLY A 11 -30.84 -1.71 -12.64
C GLY A 11 -30.66 -3.25 -12.54
N LYS A 12 -31.75 -4.02 -12.47
CA LYS A 12 -31.69 -5.48 -12.47
C LYS A 12 -31.30 -6.01 -13.85
N GLN A 13 -31.80 -5.40 -14.93
CA GLN A 13 -31.40 -5.75 -16.30
C GLN A 13 -29.92 -5.45 -16.56
N PHE A 14 -29.38 -4.36 -16.01
CA PHE A 14 -27.95 -4.02 -16.14
C PHE A 14 -27.05 -5.05 -15.45
N ALA A 15 -27.35 -5.41 -14.19
CA ALA A 15 -26.56 -6.38 -13.44
C ALA A 15 -26.63 -7.80 -14.05
N ASP A 16 -27.78 -8.22 -14.57
CA ASP A 16 -27.91 -9.50 -15.28
C ASP A 16 -27.08 -9.50 -16.58
N ARG A 17 -27.11 -8.41 -17.36
CA ARG A 17 -26.28 -8.26 -18.57
C ARG A 17 -24.79 -8.24 -18.24
N LEU A 18 -24.41 -7.59 -17.14
CA LEU A 18 -23.04 -7.54 -16.68
C LEU A 18 -22.54 -8.92 -16.27
N LEU A 19 -23.37 -9.66 -15.53
CA LEU A 19 -23.07 -11.04 -15.14
C LEU A 19 -22.91 -11.94 -16.38
N ASP A 20 -23.79 -11.82 -17.37
CA ASP A 20 -23.69 -12.55 -18.62
C ASP A 20 -22.42 -12.21 -19.42
N ALA A 21 -22.09 -10.93 -19.55
CA ALA A 21 -20.87 -10.48 -20.24
C ALA A 21 -19.59 -10.94 -19.53
N LEU A 22 -19.61 -11.01 -18.20
CA LEU A 22 -18.48 -11.50 -17.39
C LEU A 22 -18.34 -13.03 -17.42
N SER A 23 -19.44 -13.74 -17.63
CA SER A 23 -19.46 -15.22 -17.72
C SER A 23 -19.22 -15.73 -19.15
N ASP A 24 -19.24 -14.86 -20.14
CA ASP A 24 -18.97 -15.19 -21.54
C ASP A 24 -17.46 -15.26 -21.80
N ARG A 25 -16.93 -16.41 -22.24
CA ARG A 25 -15.51 -16.65 -22.43
C ARG A 25 -14.84 -15.68 -23.42
N GLU A 26 -15.55 -15.23 -24.43
CA GLU A 26 -15.00 -14.35 -25.45
C GLU A 26 -14.96 -12.88 -24.99
N ARG A 27 -15.92 -12.48 -24.13
CA ARG A 27 -16.11 -11.09 -23.70
C ARG A 27 -15.54 -10.81 -22.31
N SER A 28 -15.36 -11.85 -21.48
CA SER A 28 -15.01 -11.70 -20.07
C SER A 28 -13.73 -10.92 -19.84
N GLU A 29 -12.66 -11.21 -20.57
CA GLU A 29 -11.36 -10.54 -20.37
C GLU A 29 -11.47 -9.03 -20.68
N ARG A 30 -12.14 -8.66 -21.78
CA ARG A 30 -12.39 -7.24 -22.14
C ARG A 30 -13.30 -6.57 -21.11
N THR A 31 -14.36 -7.25 -20.69
CA THR A 31 -15.31 -6.71 -19.71
C THR A 31 -14.63 -6.46 -18.37
N VAL A 32 -13.82 -7.41 -17.89
CA VAL A 32 -13.03 -7.25 -16.67
C VAL A 32 -12.04 -6.09 -16.79
N ALA A 33 -11.34 -5.97 -17.92
CA ALA A 33 -10.42 -4.84 -18.13
C ALA A 33 -11.14 -3.49 -18.02
N LEU A 34 -12.32 -3.35 -18.65
CA LEU A 34 -13.13 -2.12 -18.59
C LEU A 34 -13.63 -1.84 -17.16
N ILE A 35 -14.07 -2.88 -16.42
CA ILE A 35 -14.48 -2.74 -15.02
C ILE A 35 -13.30 -2.28 -14.15
N LEU A 36 -12.12 -2.86 -14.33
CA LEU A 36 -10.94 -2.48 -13.56
C LEU A 36 -10.46 -1.06 -13.91
N LEU A 37 -10.56 -0.63 -15.18
CA LEU A 37 -10.29 0.76 -15.54
C LEU A 37 -11.29 1.73 -14.88
N ALA A 38 -12.58 1.40 -14.89
CA ALA A 38 -13.60 2.19 -14.19
C ALA A 38 -13.34 2.19 -12.66
N TYR A 39 -12.92 1.07 -12.10
CA TYR A 39 -12.55 0.93 -10.70
C TYR A 39 -11.38 1.85 -10.33
N VAL A 40 -10.33 1.88 -11.13
CA VAL A 40 -9.20 2.79 -10.96
C VAL A 40 -9.67 4.25 -10.97
N ALA A 41 -10.47 4.63 -11.97
CA ALA A 41 -10.99 6.01 -12.08
C ALA A 41 -11.83 6.40 -10.86
N LEU A 42 -12.79 5.55 -10.44
CA LEU A 42 -13.67 5.81 -9.30
C LEU A 42 -12.89 5.96 -7.99
N TRP A 43 -11.93 5.07 -7.71
CA TRP A 43 -11.15 5.14 -6.48
C TRP A 43 -10.12 6.27 -6.49
N THR A 44 -9.60 6.65 -7.67
CA THR A 44 -8.76 7.85 -7.81
C THR A 44 -9.56 9.11 -7.47
N ILE A 45 -10.75 9.28 -8.05
CA ILE A 45 -11.63 10.44 -7.77
C ILE A 45 -12.06 10.43 -6.30
N TYR A 46 -12.43 9.26 -5.75
CA TYR A 46 -12.71 9.11 -4.33
C TYR A 46 -11.55 9.57 -3.46
N GLY A 47 -10.32 9.15 -3.77
CA GLY A 47 -9.11 9.54 -3.05
C GLY A 47 -8.90 11.05 -3.04
N VAL A 48 -9.02 11.69 -4.21
CA VAL A 48 -8.91 13.16 -4.35
C VAL A 48 -9.95 13.90 -3.49
N ILE A 49 -11.20 13.44 -3.51
CA ILE A 49 -12.27 14.12 -2.76
C ILE A 49 -12.18 13.77 -1.27
N ALA A 50 -12.17 12.50 -0.90
CA ALA A 50 -12.23 12.08 0.50
C ALA A 50 -10.97 12.45 1.31
N LYS A 51 -9.83 12.66 0.64
CA LYS A 51 -8.56 13.07 1.24
C LYS A 51 -8.19 14.53 0.98
N GLY A 52 -9.01 15.29 0.25
CA GLY A 52 -8.71 16.69 -0.10
C GLY A 52 -8.56 17.63 1.10
N GLY A 53 -9.04 17.26 2.28
CA GLY A 53 -8.80 17.96 3.55
C GLY A 53 -7.49 17.61 4.25
N GLN A 54 -6.63 16.81 3.64
CA GLN A 54 -5.34 16.32 4.17
C GLN A 54 -4.26 16.38 3.09
N ASP A 55 -3.00 16.26 3.48
CA ASP A 55 -1.92 15.94 2.54
C ASP A 55 -1.93 14.44 2.20
N ILE A 56 -1.10 14.04 1.22
CA ILE A 56 -0.85 12.62 0.99
C ILE A 56 -0.29 11.98 2.27
N HIS A 57 -0.55 10.69 2.42
CA HIS A 57 -0.08 9.97 3.61
C HIS A 57 1.45 10.00 3.74
N PHE A 58 1.94 10.09 4.98
CA PHE A 58 3.37 10.07 5.32
C PHE A 58 4.19 9.02 4.54
N ASP A 59 3.75 7.76 4.51
CA ASP A 59 4.45 6.70 3.77
C ASP A 59 4.60 7.03 2.27
N MET A 60 3.65 7.76 1.67
CA MET A 60 3.67 8.13 0.25
C MET A 60 4.71 9.23 -0.01
N SER A 61 4.72 10.27 0.82
CA SER A 61 5.69 11.35 0.73
C SER A 61 7.12 10.88 1.06
N GLU A 62 7.28 10.01 2.05
CA GLU A 62 8.57 9.39 2.39
C GLU A 62 9.14 8.61 1.19
N GLN A 63 8.33 7.75 0.57
CA GLN A 63 8.76 6.98 -0.60
C GLN A 63 9.14 7.88 -1.78
N PHE A 64 8.39 8.96 -2.02
CA PHE A 64 8.71 9.94 -3.06
C PHE A 64 10.07 10.60 -2.80
N THR A 65 10.29 11.05 -1.58
CA THR A 65 11.53 11.74 -1.21
C THR A 65 12.74 10.79 -1.29
N LEU A 66 12.61 9.57 -0.78
CA LEU A 66 13.65 8.55 -0.88
C LEU A 66 13.90 8.07 -2.33
N ALA A 67 12.86 8.08 -3.19
CA ALA A 67 12.96 7.69 -4.60
C ALA A 67 13.88 8.60 -5.44
N ARG A 68 14.30 9.75 -4.91
CA ARG A 68 15.25 10.64 -5.59
C ARG A 68 16.64 10.02 -5.67
N GLU A 69 17.01 9.18 -4.74
CA GLU A 69 18.25 8.42 -4.74
C GLU A 69 17.99 6.98 -5.17
N LEU A 70 18.64 6.53 -6.25
CA LEU A 70 18.59 5.14 -6.65
C LEU A 70 19.55 4.33 -5.79
N ALA A 71 19.00 3.41 -5.00
CA ALA A 71 19.77 2.51 -4.17
C ALA A 71 19.24 1.07 -4.29
N LEU A 72 20.08 0.10 -4.00
CA LEU A 72 19.67 -1.32 -3.92
C LEU A 72 18.94 -1.64 -2.61
N GLY A 73 18.84 -0.68 -1.70
CA GLY A 73 18.11 -0.72 -0.44
C GLY A 73 18.21 0.61 0.28
N TYR A 74 17.41 0.80 1.31
CA TYR A 74 17.38 2.00 2.15
C TYR A 74 17.49 1.58 3.62
N HIS A 75 17.92 2.48 4.47
CA HIS A 75 18.11 2.21 5.91
C HIS A 75 16.95 1.45 6.57
N ASN A 76 15.73 1.76 6.18
CA ASN A 76 14.52 1.21 6.79
C ASN A 76 13.74 0.24 5.88
N HIS A 77 14.07 0.15 4.58
CA HIS A 77 13.25 -0.59 3.62
C HIS A 77 14.00 -1.13 2.40
N PRO A 78 13.48 -2.23 1.79
CA PRO A 78 13.88 -2.66 0.44
C PRO A 78 13.49 -1.62 -0.63
N PRO A 79 14.09 -1.68 -1.85
CA PRO A 79 14.09 -0.57 -2.81
C PRO A 79 12.86 -0.47 -3.74
N LEU A 80 12.02 -1.51 -3.86
CA LEU A 80 11.03 -1.61 -4.95
C LEU A 80 10.03 -0.45 -4.98
N ASN A 81 9.53 -0.05 -3.81
CA ASN A 81 8.54 1.03 -3.72
C ASN A 81 9.08 2.33 -4.28
N MET A 82 10.30 2.69 -3.90
CA MET A 82 10.97 3.90 -4.36
C MET A 82 11.23 3.87 -5.86
N LEU A 83 11.62 2.70 -6.38
CA LEU A 83 11.81 2.51 -7.83
C LEU A 83 10.48 2.72 -8.60
N ILE A 84 9.38 2.12 -8.14
CA ILE A 84 8.07 2.28 -8.77
C ILE A 84 7.62 3.74 -8.71
N VAL A 85 7.75 4.40 -7.55
CA VAL A 85 7.39 5.81 -7.35
C VAL A 85 8.22 6.71 -8.27
N ARG A 86 9.53 6.48 -8.38
CA ARG A 86 10.41 7.22 -9.29
C ARG A 86 9.99 7.09 -10.75
N LEU A 87 9.73 5.86 -11.21
CA LEU A 87 9.28 5.60 -12.58
C LEU A 87 7.91 6.22 -12.85
N TRP A 88 7.01 6.19 -11.87
CA TRP A 88 5.68 6.78 -11.99
C TRP A 88 5.74 8.29 -12.17
N PHE A 89 6.44 8.99 -11.28
CA PHE A 89 6.56 10.45 -11.35
C PHE A 89 7.56 10.95 -12.40
N ALA A 90 8.25 10.08 -13.10
CA ALA A 90 8.92 10.41 -14.34
C ALA A 90 7.96 10.59 -15.53
N VAL A 91 6.73 10.04 -15.42
CA VAL A 91 5.68 10.08 -16.46
C VAL A 91 4.53 11.00 -16.06
N PHE A 92 4.12 10.95 -14.80
CA PHE A 92 2.99 11.71 -14.26
C PHE A 92 3.48 12.92 -13.43
N PRO A 93 2.69 14.00 -13.35
CA PRO A 93 3.05 15.15 -12.52
C PRO A 93 3.04 14.78 -11.03
N THR A 94 3.88 15.45 -10.23
CA THR A 94 3.90 15.31 -8.77
C THR A 94 2.68 15.98 -8.17
N ALA A 95 1.62 15.20 -8.00
CA ALA A 95 0.33 15.65 -7.48
C ALA A 95 -0.39 14.49 -6.79
N ASP A 96 -1.26 14.81 -5.81
CA ASP A 96 -2.00 13.84 -5.01
C ASP A 96 -2.82 12.86 -5.87
N TRP A 97 -3.51 13.38 -6.91
CA TRP A 97 -4.31 12.55 -7.80
C TRP A 97 -3.47 11.51 -8.56
N ALA A 98 -2.25 11.86 -8.95
CA ALA A 98 -1.35 10.95 -9.64
C ALA A 98 -0.90 9.81 -8.72
N TYR A 99 -0.73 10.09 -7.43
CA TYR A 99 -0.46 9.05 -6.43
C TYR A 99 -1.67 8.13 -6.21
N TYR A 100 -2.89 8.69 -6.12
CA TYR A 100 -4.10 7.85 -6.02
C TYR A 100 -4.34 7.02 -7.28
N LEU A 101 -3.97 7.54 -8.45
CA LEU A 101 -4.00 6.79 -9.71
C LEU A 101 -3.01 5.59 -9.67
N LEU A 102 -1.79 5.79 -9.16
CA LEU A 102 -0.83 4.70 -8.94
C LEU A 102 -1.41 3.64 -8.00
N ALA A 103 -1.98 4.08 -6.88
CA ALA A 103 -2.58 3.21 -5.88
C ALA A 103 -3.73 2.38 -6.44
N GLY A 104 -4.65 3.00 -7.18
CA GLY A 104 -5.76 2.34 -7.86
C GLY A 104 -5.29 1.35 -8.93
N THR A 105 -4.30 1.75 -9.73
CA THR A 105 -3.68 0.89 -10.76
C THR A 105 -3.04 -0.36 -10.14
N ASN A 106 -2.30 -0.19 -9.05
CA ASN A 106 -1.69 -1.31 -8.32
C ASN A 106 -2.74 -2.31 -7.79
N ALA A 107 -3.86 -1.82 -7.24
CA ALA A 107 -4.97 -2.67 -6.80
C ALA A 107 -5.66 -3.38 -7.98
N ALA A 108 -5.87 -2.68 -9.10
CA ALA A 108 -6.48 -3.26 -10.30
C ALA A 108 -5.62 -4.38 -10.90
N ILE A 109 -4.29 -4.23 -10.92
CA ILE A 109 -3.37 -5.29 -11.36
C ILE A 109 -3.51 -6.52 -10.45
N ALA A 110 -3.59 -6.32 -9.12
CA ALA A 110 -3.78 -7.43 -8.18
C ALA A 110 -5.12 -8.15 -8.41
N LEU A 111 -6.20 -7.41 -8.62
CA LEU A 111 -7.53 -7.97 -8.95
C LEU A 111 -7.52 -8.70 -10.29
N TRP A 112 -6.81 -8.18 -11.30
CA TRP A 112 -6.68 -8.86 -12.59
C TRP A 112 -5.90 -10.18 -12.47
N ILE A 113 -4.81 -10.22 -11.71
CA ILE A 113 -4.06 -11.45 -11.45
C ILE A 113 -4.93 -12.45 -10.68
N ALA A 114 -5.70 -11.99 -9.67
CA ALA A 114 -6.65 -12.82 -8.95
C ALA A 114 -7.72 -13.40 -9.89
N TRP A 115 -8.25 -12.61 -10.83
CA TRP A 115 -9.16 -13.06 -11.88
C TRP A 115 -8.56 -14.20 -12.71
N ARG A 116 -7.26 -14.10 -13.08
CA ARG A 116 -6.55 -15.17 -13.79
C ARG A 116 -6.33 -16.40 -12.92
N LEU A 117 -6.07 -16.23 -11.63
CA LEU A 117 -5.94 -17.30 -10.66
C LEU A 117 -7.25 -18.06 -10.48
N PHE A 118 -8.37 -17.36 -10.40
CA PHE A 118 -9.69 -17.96 -10.18
C PHE A 118 -10.15 -18.90 -11.30
N ALA A 119 -9.73 -18.66 -12.54
CA ALA A 119 -9.99 -19.53 -13.67
C ALA A 119 -9.48 -20.99 -13.49
N ARG A 120 -8.65 -21.24 -12.48
CA ARG A 120 -8.13 -22.58 -12.15
C ARG A 120 -9.05 -23.36 -11.22
N PHE A 121 -9.91 -22.67 -10.47
CA PHE A 121 -10.73 -23.24 -9.40
C PHE A 121 -12.22 -23.15 -9.67
N PHE A 122 -12.64 -22.28 -10.59
CA PHE A 122 -14.02 -21.92 -10.80
C PHE A 122 -14.44 -22.09 -12.24
N ASP A 123 -15.74 -22.41 -12.43
CA ASP A 123 -16.45 -22.09 -13.66
C ASP A 123 -16.57 -20.56 -13.84
N ASP A 124 -16.97 -20.15 -15.04
CA ASP A 124 -17.04 -18.74 -15.39
C ASP A 124 -17.96 -17.94 -14.44
N HIS A 125 -19.03 -18.54 -13.94
CA HIS A 125 -19.96 -17.89 -13.03
C HIS A 125 -19.36 -17.63 -11.63
N LYS A 126 -18.76 -18.64 -10.99
CA LYS A 126 -18.09 -18.48 -9.68
C LYS A 126 -16.85 -17.59 -9.78
N ARG A 127 -16.19 -17.55 -10.93
CA ARG A 127 -15.06 -16.66 -11.20
C ARG A 127 -15.44 -15.19 -11.05
N VAL A 128 -16.62 -14.81 -11.60
CA VAL A 128 -17.18 -13.46 -11.44
C VAL A 128 -17.45 -13.13 -9.99
N LEU A 129 -18.05 -14.06 -9.24
CA LEU A 129 -18.36 -13.89 -7.82
C LEU A 129 -17.07 -13.73 -7.00
N GLY A 130 -16.03 -14.51 -7.30
CA GLY A 130 -14.72 -14.39 -6.65
C GLY A 130 -14.12 -13.00 -6.80
N LEU A 131 -14.16 -12.44 -8.01
CA LEU A 131 -13.69 -11.07 -8.26
C LEU A 131 -14.55 -10.03 -7.51
N ALA A 132 -15.87 -10.14 -7.59
CA ALA A 132 -16.80 -9.23 -6.93
C ALA A 132 -16.59 -9.22 -5.40
N LEU A 133 -16.43 -10.39 -4.78
CA LEU A 133 -16.16 -10.50 -3.34
C LEU A 133 -14.80 -9.89 -2.97
N LEU A 134 -13.77 -10.08 -3.78
CA LEU A 134 -12.45 -9.52 -3.52
C LEU A 134 -12.45 -7.98 -3.62
N MET A 135 -13.21 -7.41 -4.56
CA MET A 135 -13.39 -5.95 -4.68
C MET A 135 -14.05 -5.32 -3.45
N LEU A 136 -14.78 -6.09 -2.64
CA LEU A 136 -15.39 -5.62 -1.38
C LEU A 136 -14.43 -5.71 -0.18
N VAL A 137 -13.27 -6.35 -0.31
CA VAL A 137 -12.28 -6.40 0.77
C VAL A 137 -11.56 -5.07 0.88
N PRO A 138 -11.49 -4.42 2.07
CA PRO A 138 -10.88 -3.11 2.28
C PRO A 138 -9.44 -2.97 1.76
N PHE A 139 -8.69 -4.05 1.67
CA PHE A 139 -7.33 -4.01 1.14
C PHE A 139 -7.25 -3.62 -0.34
N PHE A 140 -8.27 -3.94 -1.14
CA PHE A 140 -8.31 -3.61 -2.55
C PHE A 140 -8.93 -2.24 -2.85
N ASN A 141 -9.48 -1.55 -1.84
CA ASN A 141 -10.13 -0.25 -1.99
C ASN A 141 -9.55 0.80 -1.03
N PHE A 142 -10.06 0.96 0.19
CA PHE A 142 -9.64 2.01 1.12
C PHE A 142 -8.17 1.94 1.51
N HIS A 143 -7.64 0.75 1.82
CA HIS A 143 -6.22 0.58 2.14
C HIS A 143 -5.33 0.76 0.91
N ALA A 144 -5.81 0.38 -0.28
CA ALA A 144 -5.08 0.55 -1.52
C ALA A 144 -4.73 2.00 -1.80
N LEU A 145 -5.60 2.97 -1.44
CA LEU A 145 -5.36 4.40 -1.65
C LEU A 145 -4.08 4.92 -1.01
N LYS A 146 -3.60 4.24 0.02
CA LYS A 146 -2.31 4.49 0.63
C LYS A 146 -1.26 3.61 -0.07
N PHE A 147 -0.72 4.09 -1.20
CA PHE A 147 0.38 3.38 -1.85
C PHE A 147 1.59 3.34 -0.92
N ASN A 148 1.90 2.16 -0.41
CA ASN A 148 3.01 1.97 0.52
C ASN A 148 3.60 0.56 0.41
N ARG A 149 4.53 0.24 1.30
CA ARG A 149 5.24 -1.03 1.37
C ARG A 149 4.37 -2.27 1.60
N ASN A 150 3.11 -2.10 2.05
CA ASN A 150 2.18 -3.21 2.16
C ASN A 150 1.37 -3.34 0.86
N THR A 151 0.85 -2.23 0.34
CA THR A 151 -0.05 -2.26 -0.82
C THR A 151 0.66 -2.57 -2.13
N VAL A 152 1.92 -2.16 -2.32
CA VAL A 152 2.72 -2.55 -3.50
C VAL A 152 2.82 -4.07 -3.67
N LEU A 153 2.71 -4.81 -2.58
CA LEU A 153 2.81 -6.26 -2.57
C LEU A 153 1.55 -6.98 -3.06
N MET A 154 0.41 -6.30 -3.14
CA MET A 154 -0.85 -6.92 -3.57
C MET A 154 -0.74 -7.65 -4.91
N PRO A 155 -0.30 -7.02 -6.02
CA PRO A 155 -0.11 -7.72 -7.28
C PRO A 155 1.02 -8.75 -7.23
N LEU A 156 2.08 -8.48 -6.48
CA LEU A 156 3.23 -9.38 -6.36
C LEU A 156 2.88 -10.65 -5.60
N TRP A 157 2.16 -10.55 -4.49
CA TRP A 157 1.69 -11.72 -3.74
C TRP A 157 0.68 -12.54 -4.54
N ALA A 158 -0.23 -11.87 -5.26
CA ALA A 158 -1.16 -12.55 -6.16
C ALA A 158 -0.41 -13.30 -7.27
N ALA A 159 0.60 -12.66 -7.90
CA ALA A 159 1.42 -13.27 -8.94
C ALA A 159 2.27 -14.42 -8.40
N THR A 160 2.94 -14.24 -7.26
CA THR A 160 3.73 -15.29 -6.61
C THR A 160 2.87 -16.52 -6.33
N THR A 161 1.68 -16.32 -5.74
CA THR A 161 0.73 -17.40 -5.46
C THR A 161 0.26 -18.08 -6.75
N PHE A 162 -0.13 -17.29 -7.76
CA PHE A 162 -0.61 -17.81 -9.03
C PHE A 162 0.45 -18.66 -9.74
N PHE A 163 1.68 -18.17 -9.88
CA PHE A 163 2.74 -18.88 -10.57
C PHE A 163 3.30 -20.04 -9.74
N PHE A 164 3.29 -19.94 -8.40
CA PHE A 164 3.61 -21.08 -7.54
C PHE A 164 2.63 -22.25 -7.77
N LEU A 165 1.32 -22.00 -7.73
CA LEU A 165 0.31 -23.04 -7.95
C LEU A 165 0.45 -23.64 -9.35
N ARG A 166 0.72 -22.82 -10.37
CA ARG A 166 1.01 -23.30 -11.72
C ARG A 166 2.29 -24.12 -11.80
N SER A 167 3.39 -23.63 -11.20
CA SER A 167 4.66 -24.33 -11.12
C SER A 167 4.50 -25.72 -10.50
N PHE A 168 3.75 -25.80 -9.39
CA PHE A 168 3.52 -27.06 -8.69
C PHE A 168 2.75 -28.07 -9.56
N GLU A 169 1.76 -27.61 -10.32
CA GLU A 169 0.89 -28.49 -11.14
C GLU A 169 1.46 -28.79 -12.51
N THR A 170 1.94 -27.78 -13.24
CA THR A 170 2.35 -27.91 -14.64
C THR A 170 3.82 -28.27 -14.82
N ARG A 171 4.66 -27.85 -13.85
CA ARG A 171 6.13 -27.98 -13.87
C ARG A 171 6.77 -27.34 -15.11
N ARG A 172 6.06 -26.43 -15.80
CA ARG A 172 6.54 -25.74 -16.99
C ARG A 172 7.60 -24.71 -16.62
N LEU A 173 8.66 -24.61 -17.41
CA LEU A 173 9.81 -23.73 -17.16
C LEU A 173 9.40 -22.27 -16.91
N HIS A 174 8.49 -21.73 -17.73
CA HIS A 174 8.05 -20.33 -17.56
C HIS A 174 7.25 -20.12 -16.27
N ASP A 175 6.40 -21.06 -15.84
CA ASP A 175 5.65 -20.95 -14.59
C ASP A 175 6.60 -20.98 -13.38
N THR A 176 7.63 -21.82 -13.43
CA THR A 176 8.63 -21.96 -12.36
C THR A 176 9.53 -20.74 -12.27
N ALA A 177 10.00 -20.24 -13.41
CA ALA A 177 10.83 -19.03 -13.45
C ALA A 177 10.06 -17.79 -12.96
N LEU A 178 8.79 -17.64 -13.38
CA LEU A 178 7.94 -16.53 -12.93
C LEU A 178 7.60 -16.64 -11.44
N ALA A 179 7.43 -17.84 -10.89
CA ALA A 179 7.26 -18.03 -9.45
C ALA A 179 8.47 -17.49 -8.67
N GLY A 180 9.69 -17.85 -9.11
CA GLY A 180 10.93 -17.34 -8.51
C GLY A 180 11.11 -15.83 -8.67
N LEU A 181 10.84 -15.31 -9.86
CA LEU A 181 10.91 -13.88 -10.15
C LEU A 181 9.99 -13.08 -9.23
N PHE A 182 8.68 -13.40 -9.19
CA PHE A 182 7.73 -12.67 -8.38
C PHE A 182 7.96 -12.84 -6.88
N ALA A 183 8.46 -14.00 -6.44
CA ALA A 183 8.89 -14.21 -5.06
C ALA A 183 10.01 -13.24 -4.66
N ALA A 184 11.05 -13.12 -5.47
CA ALA A 184 12.17 -12.21 -5.23
C ALA A 184 11.74 -10.75 -5.31
N VAL A 185 10.94 -10.37 -6.32
CA VAL A 185 10.42 -8.99 -6.44
C VAL A 185 9.50 -8.63 -5.26
N ALA A 186 8.73 -9.58 -4.72
CA ALA A 186 7.96 -9.35 -3.50
C ALA A 186 8.86 -9.10 -2.29
N MET A 187 10.01 -9.78 -2.18
CA MET A 187 11.01 -9.49 -1.13
C MET A 187 11.64 -8.11 -1.28
N TYR A 188 11.86 -7.63 -2.52
CA TYR A 188 12.25 -6.25 -2.80
C TYR A 188 11.20 -5.21 -2.39
N GLY A 189 9.92 -5.59 -2.28
CA GLY A 189 8.86 -4.73 -1.75
C GLY A 189 8.84 -4.67 -0.23
N LYS A 190 8.91 -5.82 0.43
CA LYS A 190 8.96 -5.94 1.89
C LYS A 190 9.38 -7.36 2.31
N TYR A 191 10.24 -7.48 3.31
CA TYR A 191 10.70 -8.78 3.84
C TYR A 191 9.57 -9.62 4.44
N TRP A 192 8.44 -9.01 4.79
CA TRP A 192 7.23 -9.73 5.21
C TRP A 192 6.72 -10.72 4.17
N SER A 193 7.11 -10.56 2.92
CA SER A 193 6.83 -11.53 1.84
C SER A 193 7.37 -12.93 2.15
N ALA A 194 8.40 -13.04 2.99
CA ALA A 194 8.91 -14.32 3.46
C ALA A 194 7.82 -15.19 4.14
N VAL A 195 6.82 -14.56 4.78
CA VAL A 195 5.68 -15.27 5.39
C VAL A 195 4.84 -15.98 4.33
N LEU A 196 4.55 -15.29 3.21
CA LEU A 196 3.87 -15.94 2.07
C LEU A 196 4.72 -17.07 1.50
N LEU A 197 6.00 -16.81 1.24
CA LEU A 197 6.90 -17.81 0.67
C LEU A 197 7.01 -19.06 1.55
N LEU A 198 7.06 -18.88 2.85
CA LEU A 198 7.06 -19.97 3.82
C LEU A 198 5.71 -20.72 3.82
N GLY A 199 4.58 -20.00 3.73
CA GLY A 199 3.25 -20.59 3.58
C GLY A 199 3.13 -21.45 2.31
N LEU A 200 3.65 -20.95 1.19
CA LEU A 200 3.70 -21.70 -0.07
C LEU A 200 4.64 -22.92 0.02
N ALA A 201 5.78 -22.79 0.71
CA ALA A 201 6.69 -23.92 0.95
C ALA A 201 6.03 -25.00 1.81
N VAL A 202 5.32 -24.62 2.88
CA VAL A 202 4.53 -25.56 3.70
C VAL A 202 3.50 -26.29 2.83
N ALA A 203 2.78 -25.58 1.97
CA ALA A 203 1.83 -26.19 1.05
C ALA A 203 2.52 -27.20 0.11
N ALA A 204 3.71 -26.87 -0.42
CA ALA A 204 4.47 -27.76 -1.31
C ALA A 204 4.93 -29.04 -0.59
N VAL A 205 5.47 -28.93 0.64
CA VAL A 205 6.04 -30.10 1.34
C VAL A 205 4.98 -30.99 1.98
N THR A 206 3.79 -30.46 2.24
CA THR A 206 2.68 -31.23 2.83
C THR A 206 1.73 -31.82 1.79
N ASP A 207 1.79 -31.39 0.52
CA ASP A 207 0.93 -31.95 -0.55
C ASP A 207 1.30 -33.43 -0.84
N PRO A 208 0.33 -34.32 -1.01
CA PRO A 208 0.59 -35.72 -1.36
C PRO A 208 1.46 -35.90 -2.63
N ARG A 209 1.37 -34.97 -3.59
CA ARG A 209 2.11 -34.99 -4.85
C ARG A 209 3.54 -34.36 -4.72
N ARG A 210 3.99 -34.04 -3.50
CA ARG A 210 5.30 -33.41 -3.25
C ARG A 210 6.48 -34.15 -3.90
N ALA A 211 6.46 -35.48 -3.88
CA ALA A 211 7.55 -36.28 -4.45
C ALA A 211 7.74 -36.03 -5.95
N GLU A 212 6.65 -35.85 -6.70
CA GLU A 212 6.69 -35.53 -8.11
C GLU A 212 7.22 -34.11 -8.37
N TYR A 213 6.84 -33.16 -7.51
CA TYR A 213 7.28 -31.77 -7.61
C TYR A 213 8.77 -31.65 -7.29
N PHE A 214 9.23 -32.20 -6.15
CA PHE A 214 10.62 -32.07 -5.71
C PHE A 214 11.62 -32.92 -6.53
N ARG A 215 11.15 -33.94 -7.21
CA ARG A 215 11.97 -34.70 -8.18
C ARG A 215 12.06 -34.03 -9.56
N SER A 216 11.20 -33.03 -9.84
CA SER A 216 11.24 -32.27 -11.08
C SER A 216 12.21 -31.07 -10.96
N PRO A 217 12.64 -30.47 -12.09
CA PRO A 217 13.43 -29.22 -12.06
C PRO A 217 12.68 -28.00 -11.47
N ALA A 218 11.35 -28.05 -11.37
CA ALA A 218 10.51 -26.90 -11.06
C ALA A 218 10.90 -26.14 -9.77
N PRO A 219 10.97 -26.74 -8.57
CA PRO A 219 11.32 -26.01 -7.36
C PRO A 219 12.74 -25.43 -7.41
N TRP A 220 13.67 -26.15 -8.05
CA TRP A 220 15.07 -25.74 -8.15
C TRP A 220 15.25 -24.54 -9.07
N ILE A 221 14.53 -24.49 -10.20
CA ILE A 221 14.50 -23.33 -11.09
C ILE A 221 13.86 -22.14 -10.36
N THR A 222 12.77 -22.36 -9.61
CA THR A 222 12.15 -21.30 -8.80
C THR A 222 13.14 -20.69 -7.81
N VAL A 223 13.88 -21.53 -7.08
CA VAL A 223 14.91 -21.09 -6.11
C VAL A 223 16.08 -20.41 -6.82
N LEU A 224 16.55 -20.96 -7.94
CA LEU A 224 17.66 -20.40 -8.71
C LEU A 224 17.31 -18.99 -9.24
N VAL A 225 16.16 -18.85 -9.92
CA VAL A 225 15.74 -17.56 -10.47
C VAL A 225 15.49 -16.55 -9.34
N GLY A 226 14.80 -16.98 -8.28
CA GLY A 226 14.57 -16.12 -7.12
C GLY A 226 15.88 -15.67 -6.46
N GLY A 227 16.82 -16.60 -6.27
CA GLY A 227 18.15 -16.33 -5.72
C GLY A 227 18.96 -15.36 -6.57
N LEU A 228 19.00 -15.57 -7.90
CA LEU A 228 19.70 -14.66 -8.82
C LEU A 228 19.10 -13.25 -8.83
N VAL A 229 17.77 -13.13 -8.80
CA VAL A 229 17.09 -11.84 -8.79
C VAL A 229 17.33 -11.10 -7.47
N ILE A 230 17.30 -11.76 -6.30
CA ILE A 230 17.49 -11.11 -5.01
C ILE A 230 18.96 -10.86 -4.66
N ALA A 231 19.91 -11.54 -5.31
CA ALA A 231 21.32 -11.50 -4.98
C ALA A 231 21.93 -10.09 -4.86
N PRO A 232 21.68 -9.13 -5.78
CA PRO A 232 22.22 -7.78 -5.62
C PRO A 232 21.79 -7.09 -4.32
N HIS A 233 20.56 -7.34 -3.88
CA HIS A 233 20.06 -6.78 -2.63
C HIS A 233 20.65 -7.49 -1.40
N LEU A 234 20.90 -8.79 -1.49
CA LEU A 234 21.58 -9.52 -0.41
C LEU A 234 23.01 -9.01 -0.19
N VAL A 235 23.75 -8.73 -1.28
CA VAL A 235 25.06 -8.09 -1.19
C VAL A 235 24.93 -6.72 -0.52
N TRP A 236 24.00 -5.90 -0.99
CA TRP A 236 23.74 -4.58 -0.37
C TRP A 236 23.42 -4.70 1.12
N LEU A 237 22.63 -5.70 1.54
CA LEU A 237 22.31 -5.91 2.97
C LEU A 237 23.55 -6.19 3.81
N VAL A 238 24.48 -7.02 3.29
CA VAL A 238 25.76 -7.32 3.98
C VAL A 238 26.60 -6.04 4.10
N ASP A 239 26.73 -5.28 3.00
CA ASP A 239 27.51 -4.05 2.94
C ASP A 239 26.94 -2.92 3.83
N ASN A 240 25.65 -3.04 4.24
CA ASN A 240 24.95 -2.06 5.07
C ASN A 240 24.51 -2.64 6.44
N ASP A 241 25.25 -3.61 6.97
CA ASP A 241 25.07 -4.18 8.32
C ASP A 241 23.61 -4.60 8.63
N PHE A 242 22.86 -5.07 7.63
CA PHE A 242 21.46 -5.44 7.75
C PHE A 242 20.57 -4.34 8.36
N ALA A 243 20.86 -3.08 8.15
CA ALA A 243 20.17 -1.93 8.74
C ALA A 243 18.63 -2.01 8.71
N PRO A 244 17.95 -2.46 7.61
CA PRO A 244 16.50 -2.57 7.60
C PRO A 244 15.93 -3.60 8.60
N PHE A 245 16.68 -4.64 8.94
CA PHE A 245 16.27 -5.60 9.97
C PHE A 245 16.41 -5.02 11.37
N SER A 246 17.48 -4.28 11.63
CA SER A 246 17.68 -3.55 12.89
C SER A 246 16.56 -2.53 13.10
N TYR A 247 16.18 -1.79 12.05
CA TYR A 247 15.03 -0.88 12.07
C TYR A 247 13.72 -1.61 12.34
N ALA A 248 13.45 -2.71 11.63
CA ALA A 248 12.23 -3.49 11.82
C ALA A 248 12.11 -4.05 13.24
N PHE A 249 13.22 -4.50 13.82
CA PHE A 249 13.25 -4.99 15.19
C PHE A 249 13.08 -3.84 16.20
N TYR A 250 13.67 -2.68 15.96
CA TYR A 250 13.45 -1.48 16.78
C TYR A 250 11.98 -1.07 16.82
N VAL A 251 11.29 -1.08 15.66
CA VAL A 251 9.88 -0.65 15.57
C VAL A 251 8.89 -1.70 16.09
N HIS A 252 9.13 -2.97 15.80
CA HIS A 252 8.16 -4.04 16.03
C HIS A 252 8.58 -5.08 17.07
N GLY A 253 9.86 -5.11 17.45
CA GLY A 253 10.41 -6.08 18.39
C GLY A 253 10.25 -5.68 19.86
N GLY A 254 10.84 -6.49 20.74
CA GLY A 254 10.87 -6.23 22.19
C GLY A 254 9.52 -6.43 22.89
N ALA A 255 8.59 -7.15 22.28
CA ALA A 255 7.29 -7.45 22.90
C ALA A 255 7.47 -8.54 23.99
N SER A 256 6.87 -8.32 25.17
CA SER A 256 6.74 -9.37 26.18
C SER A 256 5.81 -10.48 25.68
N LEU A 257 5.89 -11.68 26.25
CA LEU A 257 4.99 -12.79 25.89
C LEU A 257 3.51 -12.40 25.98
N THR A 258 3.13 -11.68 27.03
CA THR A 258 1.75 -11.21 27.20
C THR A 258 1.35 -10.22 26.12
N SER A 259 2.21 -9.24 25.79
CA SER A 259 1.92 -8.26 24.73
C SER A 259 1.90 -8.91 23.34
N SER A 260 2.74 -9.91 23.10
CA SER A 260 2.72 -10.70 21.87
C SER A 260 1.43 -11.50 21.73
N PHE A 261 0.95 -12.15 22.81
CA PHE A 261 -0.31 -12.88 22.79
C PHE A 261 -1.51 -11.95 22.50
N VAL A 262 -1.58 -10.80 23.17
CA VAL A 262 -2.60 -9.78 22.88
C VAL A 262 -2.49 -9.31 21.43
N GLY A 263 -1.27 -9.14 20.91
CA GLY A 263 -1.00 -8.82 19.51
C GLY A 263 -1.55 -9.88 18.55
N VAL A 264 -1.36 -11.16 18.86
CA VAL A 264 -1.91 -12.29 18.09
C VAL A 264 -3.44 -12.24 18.07
N MET A 265 -4.09 -12.04 19.22
CA MET A 265 -5.55 -11.94 19.27
C MET A 265 -6.08 -10.77 18.43
N ARG A 266 -5.45 -9.61 18.52
CA ARG A 266 -5.79 -8.44 17.70
C ARG A 266 -5.53 -8.69 16.20
N TYR A 267 -4.45 -9.38 15.86
CA TYR A 267 -4.14 -9.79 14.50
C TYR A 267 -5.24 -10.68 13.93
N LEU A 268 -5.63 -11.74 14.63
CA LEU A 268 -6.67 -12.67 14.18
C LEU A 268 -8.03 -11.99 14.08
N ALA A 269 -8.45 -11.25 15.11
CA ALA A 269 -9.72 -10.53 15.12
C ALA A 269 -9.81 -9.48 14.00
N GLY A 270 -8.75 -8.67 13.83
CA GLY A 270 -8.68 -7.68 12.75
C GLY A 270 -8.60 -8.31 11.36
N SER A 271 -7.93 -9.47 11.23
CA SER A 271 -7.88 -10.24 9.97
C SER A 271 -9.28 -10.72 9.56
N ILE A 272 -10.07 -11.23 10.51
CA ILE A 272 -11.48 -11.61 10.26
C ILE A 272 -12.30 -10.37 9.92
N ALA A 273 -12.15 -9.27 10.64
CA ALA A 273 -12.89 -8.03 10.41
C ALA A 273 -12.70 -7.50 8.96
N TYR A 274 -11.49 -7.58 8.41
CA TYR A 274 -11.23 -7.19 7.02
C TYR A 274 -12.00 -7.97 5.98
N VAL A 275 -12.32 -9.23 6.24
CA VAL A 275 -12.97 -10.13 5.29
C VAL A 275 -14.39 -10.53 5.70
N LEU A 276 -14.90 -9.90 6.74
CA LEU A 276 -16.22 -10.23 7.29
C LEU A 276 -17.34 -10.06 6.25
N VAL A 277 -17.30 -8.97 5.47
CA VAL A 277 -18.34 -8.68 4.46
C VAL A 277 -18.42 -9.77 3.39
N PRO A 278 -17.33 -10.14 2.67
CA PRO A 278 -17.39 -11.25 1.72
C PRO A 278 -17.81 -12.59 2.35
N ILE A 279 -17.37 -12.88 3.57
CA ILE A 279 -17.78 -14.10 4.29
C ILE A 279 -19.27 -14.09 4.52
N LEU A 280 -19.82 -13.03 5.11
CA LEU A 280 -21.26 -12.90 5.39
C LEU A 280 -22.11 -13.01 4.11
N ILE A 281 -21.68 -12.37 3.02
CA ILE A 281 -22.37 -12.44 1.72
C ILE A 281 -22.50 -13.91 1.27
N VAL A 282 -21.38 -14.66 1.29
CA VAL A 282 -21.40 -16.07 0.86
C VAL A 282 -22.29 -16.91 1.79
N PHE A 283 -22.18 -16.71 3.10
CA PHE A 283 -23.01 -17.48 4.07
C PHE A 283 -24.50 -17.18 3.95
N LEU A 284 -24.88 -15.93 3.70
CA LEU A 284 -26.28 -15.54 3.52
C LEU A 284 -26.86 -16.05 2.20
N CYS A 285 -26.06 -16.06 1.12
CA CYS A 285 -26.51 -16.47 -0.21
C CYS A 285 -26.47 -18.00 -0.41
N ALA A 286 -25.37 -18.65 -0.02
CA ALA A 286 -25.16 -20.08 -0.25
C ALA A 286 -25.70 -20.97 0.89
N ARG A 287 -25.80 -20.42 2.13
CA ARG A 287 -26.23 -21.17 3.33
C ARG A 287 -25.55 -22.54 3.43
N PRO A 288 -24.22 -22.60 3.47
CA PRO A 288 -23.49 -23.85 3.35
C PRO A 288 -23.84 -24.84 4.45
N SER A 289 -24.01 -26.11 4.08
CA SER A 289 -24.19 -27.21 5.02
C SER A 289 -22.90 -27.44 5.83
N ARG A 290 -22.99 -28.25 6.91
CA ARG A 290 -21.78 -28.63 7.68
C ARG A 290 -20.72 -29.32 6.81
N GLU A 291 -21.16 -30.15 5.87
CA GLU A 291 -20.28 -30.85 4.93
C GLU A 291 -19.61 -29.84 3.97
N ALA A 292 -20.38 -28.88 3.43
CA ALA A 292 -19.86 -27.79 2.62
C ALA A 292 -18.82 -26.95 3.39
N LEU A 293 -19.10 -26.62 4.66
CA LEU A 293 -18.14 -25.89 5.51
C LEU A 293 -16.85 -26.69 5.74
N SER A 294 -16.96 -27.98 6.02
CA SER A 294 -15.78 -28.85 6.15
C SER A 294 -14.93 -28.86 4.87
N ASP A 295 -15.59 -28.96 3.69
CA ASP A 295 -14.92 -28.98 2.40
C ASP A 295 -14.39 -27.59 1.96
N MET A 296 -14.98 -26.50 2.42
CA MET A 296 -14.46 -25.13 2.26
C MET A 296 -13.18 -24.93 3.08
N LEU A 297 -13.17 -25.37 4.33
CA LEU A 297 -12.04 -25.18 5.25
C LEU A 297 -10.87 -26.12 4.92
N TRP A 298 -11.18 -27.38 4.59
CA TRP A 298 -10.20 -28.41 4.29
C TRP A 298 -10.67 -29.31 3.14
N PRO A 299 -10.42 -28.93 1.87
CA PRO A 299 -10.92 -29.66 0.70
C PRO A 299 -10.38 -31.09 0.62
N ARG A 300 -11.18 -32.01 0.09
CA ARG A 300 -10.73 -33.38 -0.26
C ARG A 300 -9.94 -33.40 -1.56
N ASP A 301 -10.28 -32.54 -2.50
CA ASP A 301 -9.57 -32.38 -3.77
C ASP A 301 -8.15 -31.83 -3.56
N HIS A 302 -7.16 -32.44 -4.18
CA HIS A 302 -5.74 -32.09 -3.98
C HIS A 302 -5.37 -30.69 -4.49
N HIS A 303 -5.95 -30.22 -5.60
CA HIS A 303 -5.66 -28.89 -6.13
C HIS A 303 -6.19 -27.80 -5.19
N ARG A 304 -7.42 -27.98 -4.72
CA ARG A 304 -8.03 -27.09 -3.76
C ARG A 304 -7.31 -27.15 -2.40
N ARG A 305 -6.87 -28.35 -1.98
CA ARG A 305 -6.13 -28.52 -0.73
C ARG A 305 -4.79 -27.82 -0.74
N LEU A 306 -4.05 -27.86 -1.85
CA LEU A 306 -2.82 -27.09 -1.99
C LEU A 306 -3.05 -25.58 -1.76
N ALA A 307 -4.09 -25.02 -2.38
CA ALA A 307 -4.48 -23.62 -2.19
C ALA A 307 -4.94 -23.34 -0.75
N ALA A 308 -5.71 -24.25 -0.15
CA ALA A 308 -6.17 -24.13 1.24
C ALA A 308 -5.00 -24.17 2.24
N THR A 309 -4.04 -25.07 2.03
CA THR A 309 -2.83 -25.12 2.87
C THR A 309 -2.00 -23.85 2.72
N ALA A 310 -1.81 -23.35 1.50
CA ALA A 310 -1.13 -22.07 1.27
C ALA A 310 -1.84 -20.91 1.98
N PHE A 311 -3.18 -20.86 1.91
CA PHE A 311 -3.98 -19.86 2.59
C PHE A 311 -3.81 -19.91 4.12
N TRP A 312 -4.04 -21.08 4.72
CA TRP A 312 -3.98 -21.23 6.17
C TRP A 312 -2.57 -21.08 6.73
N ALA A 313 -1.55 -21.62 6.05
CA ALA A 313 -0.17 -21.47 6.48
C ALA A 313 0.25 -20.00 6.45
N THR A 314 -0.06 -19.27 5.37
CA THR A 314 0.27 -17.85 5.27
C THR A 314 -0.45 -17.01 6.34
N LEU A 315 -1.72 -17.31 6.63
CA LEU A 315 -2.52 -16.58 7.61
C LEU A 315 -2.11 -16.86 9.05
N LEU A 316 -1.84 -18.14 9.39
CA LEU A 316 -1.65 -18.55 10.79
C LEU A 316 -0.19 -18.55 11.25
N MET A 317 0.77 -18.69 10.32
CA MET A 317 2.19 -18.72 10.68
C MET A 317 2.68 -17.49 11.45
N PRO A 318 2.29 -16.25 11.10
CA PRO A 318 2.64 -15.08 11.91
C PRO A 318 2.19 -15.21 13.37
N ALA A 319 0.97 -15.73 13.58
CA ALA A 319 0.41 -15.91 14.91
C ALA A 319 1.17 -16.96 15.74
N LEU A 320 1.75 -17.97 15.09
CA LEU A 320 2.55 -19.00 15.74
C LEU A 320 3.97 -18.54 16.04
N VAL A 321 4.58 -17.77 15.14
CA VAL A 321 6.00 -17.39 15.22
C VAL A 321 6.22 -16.11 16.04
N ALA A 322 5.31 -15.13 15.95
CA ALA A 322 5.50 -13.82 16.58
C ALA A 322 5.76 -13.87 18.11
N PRO A 323 5.07 -14.71 18.90
CA PRO A 323 5.38 -14.82 20.33
C PRO A 323 6.80 -15.33 20.63
N ALA A 324 7.32 -16.24 19.78
CA ALA A 324 8.66 -16.81 19.95
C ALA A 324 9.78 -15.81 19.65
N ILE A 325 9.55 -14.86 18.74
CA ILE A 325 10.54 -13.84 18.34
C ILE A 325 10.26 -12.46 18.92
N GLY A 326 9.25 -12.31 19.79
CA GLY A 326 8.92 -11.06 20.47
C GLY A 326 8.50 -9.93 19.55
N VAL A 327 7.79 -10.22 18.45
CA VAL A 327 7.33 -9.23 17.45
C VAL A 327 5.87 -8.88 17.65
N ARG A 328 5.53 -7.59 17.53
CA ARG A 328 4.15 -7.09 17.56
C ARG A 328 3.51 -7.23 16.18
N LEU A 329 2.43 -7.99 16.09
CA LEU A 329 1.67 -8.18 14.88
C LEU A 329 0.67 -7.05 14.65
N THR A 330 0.42 -6.76 13.38
CA THR A 330 -0.70 -5.93 12.92
C THR A 330 -1.55 -6.71 11.92
N SER A 331 -2.88 -6.57 11.98
CA SER A 331 -3.81 -7.28 11.11
C SER A 331 -3.65 -6.95 9.63
N VAL A 332 -3.08 -5.79 9.28
CA VAL A 332 -2.76 -5.44 7.90
C VAL A 332 -1.77 -6.43 7.26
N TRP A 333 -0.98 -7.12 8.06
CA TRP A 333 -0.01 -8.11 7.57
C TRP A 333 -0.62 -9.43 7.11
N SER A 334 -1.93 -9.63 7.30
CA SER A 334 -2.67 -10.78 6.74
C SER A 334 -2.99 -10.64 5.24
N MET A 335 -2.72 -9.47 4.63
CA MET A 335 -3.04 -9.18 3.22
C MET A 335 -2.58 -10.25 2.23
N SER A 336 -1.44 -10.89 2.48
CA SER A 336 -0.85 -11.91 1.60
C SER A 336 -1.74 -13.15 1.40
N ALA A 337 -2.61 -13.46 2.34
CA ALA A 337 -3.50 -14.62 2.26
C ALA A 337 -4.78 -14.35 1.42
N TRP A 338 -5.25 -13.11 1.37
CA TRP A 338 -6.63 -12.82 0.94
C TRP A 338 -6.90 -12.98 -0.55
N THR A 339 -5.88 -13.05 -1.42
CA THR A 339 -6.06 -13.44 -2.83
C THR A 339 -6.71 -14.83 -2.95
N LEU A 340 -6.46 -15.73 -2.00
CA LEU A 340 -7.03 -17.07 -1.97
C LEU A 340 -8.38 -17.15 -1.25
N LEU A 341 -8.86 -16.11 -0.58
CA LEU A 341 -10.12 -16.13 0.15
C LEU A 341 -11.32 -16.56 -0.71
N PRO A 342 -11.53 -16.02 -1.93
CA PRO A 342 -12.63 -16.49 -2.77
C PRO A 342 -12.51 -17.98 -3.14
N VAL A 343 -11.29 -18.49 -3.29
CA VAL A 343 -11.06 -19.93 -3.54
C VAL A 343 -11.55 -20.74 -2.34
N MET A 344 -11.23 -20.30 -1.12
CA MET A 344 -11.75 -20.96 0.09
C MET A 344 -13.27 -20.95 0.17
N LEU A 345 -13.90 -19.81 -0.16
CA LEU A 345 -15.34 -19.62 0.00
C LEU A 345 -16.19 -20.28 -1.09
N LEU A 346 -15.70 -20.37 -2.34
CA LEU A 346 -16.54 -20.71 -3.50
C LEU A 346 -16.11 -21.98 -4.24
N SER A 347 -14.90 -22.51 -4.03
CA SER A 347 -14.40 -23.63 -4.84
C SER A 347 -15.06 -24.98 -4.56
N SER A 348 -15.76 -25.13 -3.43
CA SER A 348 -16.51 -26.34 -3.15
C SER A 348 -17.69 -26.51 -4.13
N SER A 349 -17.85 -27.73 -4.65
CA SER A 349 -19.04 -28.09 -5.44
C SER A 349 -20.33 -28.11 -4.62
N LEU A 350 -20.21 -28.25 -3.29
CA LEU A 350 -21.32 -28.20 -2.35
C LEU A 350 -21.80 -26.77 -2.08
N VAL A 351 -21.05 -25.76 -2.49
CA VAL A 351 -21.43 -24.33 -2.40
C VAL A 351 -22.08 -23.92 -3.72
N ALA A 352 -23.40 -23.82 -3.72
CA ALA A 352 -24.14 -23.33 -4.88
C ALA A 352 -24.72 -21.95 -4.61
N ILE A 353 -24.47 -21.03 -5.55
CA ILE A 353 -25.06 -19.68 -5.53
C ILE A 353 -25.93 -19.53 -6.77
N GLY A 354 -27.24 -19.40 -6.53
CA GLY A 354 -28.19 -19.24 -7.61
C GLY A 354 -28.02 -17.92 -8.37
N ARG A 355 -28.49 -17.86 -9.62
CA ARG A 355 -28.35 -16.67 -10.49
C ARG A 355 -28.85 -15.38 -9.80
N LYS A 356 -29.99 -15.44 -9.11
CA LYS A 356 -30.56 -14.28 -8.40
C LYS A 356 -29.61 -13.70 -7.35
N ASP A 357 -28.94 -14.57 -6.58
CA ASP A 357 -28.01 -14.13 -5.54
C ASP A 357 -26.67 -13.69 -6.17
N ALA A 358 -26.24 -14.35 -7.24
CA ALA A 358 -25.08 -13.91 -8.02
C ALA A 358 -25.27 -12.49 -8.58
N THR A 359 -26.43 -12.21 -9.18
CA THR A 359 -26.78 -10.86 -9.65
C THR A 359 -26.76 -9.84 -8.50
N ARG A 360 -27.24 -10.22 -7.31
CA ARG A 360 -27.17 -9.35 -6.12
C ARG A 360 -25.73 -9.06 -5.69
N ILE A 361 -24.86 -10.07 -5.65
CA ILE A 361 -23.44 -9.91 -5.29
C ILE A 361 -22.73 -8.96 -6.27
N VAL A 362 -22.93 -9.16 -7.57
CA VAL A 362 -22.37 -8.29 -8.61
C VAL A 362 -22.91 -6.87 -8.49
N THR A 363 -24.22 -6.72 -8.19
CA THR A 363 -24.83 -5.40 -7.96
C THR A 363 -24.18 -4.70 -6.78
N VAL A 364 -24.00 -5.39 -5.65
CA VAL A 364 -23.35 -4.82 -4.45
C VAL A 364 -21.94 -4.37 -4.77
N ALA A 365 -21.15 -5.21 -5.44
CA ALA A 365 -19.78 -4.88 -5.81
C ALA A 365 -19.67 -3.71 -6.81
N ALA A 366 -20.63 -3.56 -7.73
CA ALA A 366 -20.68 -2.47 -8.68
C ALA A 366 -21.19 -1.15 -8.06
N VAL A 367 -22.16 -1.23 -7.15
CA VAL A 367 -22.77 -0.04 -6.52
C VAL A 367 -21.90 0.50 -5.37
N PHE A 368 -21.17 -0.37 -4.68
CA PHE A 368 -20.36 0.02 -3.52
C PHE A 368 -19.37 1.17 -3.81
N PRO A 369 -18.51 1.13 -4.85
CA PRO A 369 -17.61 2.24 -5.13
C PRO A 369 -18.34 3.53 -5.52
N LEU A 370 -19.51 3.43 -6.16
CA LEU A 370 -20.34 4.59 -6.50
C LEU A 370 -20.94 5.24 -5.25
N LEU A 371 -21.41 4.43 -4.28
CA LEU A 371 -21.89 4.94 -2.98
C LEU A 371 -20.76 5.60 -2.19
N MET A 372 -19.57 5.00 -2.20
CA MET A 372 -18.41 5.59 -1.53
C MET A 372 -17.98 6.90 -2.20
N LEU A 373 -18.03 6.98 -3.52
CA LEU A 373 -17.76 8.22 -4.25
C LEU A 373 -18.79 9.31 -3.91
N ALA A 374 -20.07 8.97 -3.86
CA ALA A 374 -21.12 9.90 -3.44
C ALA A 374 -20.96 10.37 -1.98
N ALA A 375 -20.48 9.50 -1.11
CA ALA A 375 -20.19 9.82 0.29
C ALA A 375 -18.84 10.55 0.50
N ALA A 376 -17.96 10.59 -0.50
CA ALA A 376 -16.60 11.10 -0.37
C ALA A 376 -16.50 12.53 0.20
N PRO A 377 -17.34 13.51 -0.19
CA PRO A 377 -17.31 14.85 0.40
C PRO A 377 -17.61 14.84 1.91
N ALA A 378 -18.61 14.08 2.33
CA ALA A 378 -18.98 13.96 3.75
C ALA A 378 -17.89 13.26 4.57
N ILE A 379 -17.30 12.20 4.01
CA ILE A 379 -16.16 11.48 4.61
C ILE A 379 -14.96 12.44 4.73
N GLY A 380 -14.65 13.20 3.68
CA GLY A 380 -13.56 14.17 3.69
C GLY A 380 -13.73 15.24 4.76
N VAL A 381 -14.94 15.80 4.93
CA VAL A 381 -15.25 16.75 6.00
C VAL A 381 -15.11 16.10 7.38
N ALA A 382 -15.61 14.87 7.56
CA ALA A 382 -15.51 14.16 8.83
C ALA A 382 -14.05 13.89 9.22
N VAL A 383 -13.23 13.46 8.25
CA VAL A 383 -11.78 13.21 8.45
C VAL A 383 -11.06 14.54 8.75
N HIS A 384 -11.37 15.61 8.02
CA HIS A 384 -10.79 16.94 8.23
C HIS A 384 -11.07 17.49 9.64
N ARG A 385 -12.29 17.29 10.15
CA ARG A 385 -12.68 17.73 11.51
C ARG A 385 -12.09 16.86 12.62
N GLY A 386 -11.88 15.57 12.38
CA GLY A 386 -11.38 14.59 13.36
C GLY A 386 -9.89 14.33 13.31
N GLY A 387 -9.19 14.83 12.30
CA GLY A 387 -7.75 14.62 12.12
C GLY A 387 -6.90 15.48 13.06
N PRO A 388 -5.66 15.03 13.39
CA PRO A 388 -4.69 15.87 14.08
C PRO A 388 -4.41 17.15 13.29
N ALA A 389 -4.23 18.28 13.98
CA ALA A 389 -3.98 19.58 13.35
C ALA A 389 -2.76 19.60 12.40
N ALA A 390 -1.82 18.69 12.64
CA ALA A 390 -0.58 18.57 11.86
C ALA A 390 -0.76 17.81 10.52
N ASP A 391 -1.83 17.02 10.36
CA ASP A 391 -2.01 16.15 9.20
C ASP A 391 -2.56 16.90 7.97
N GLY A 392 -1.84 17.84 7.42
CA GLY A 392 -2.35 18.49 6.22
C GLY A 392 -1.80 19.88 5.98
N HIS A 393 -0.65 20.18 6.53
CA HIS A 393 -0.04 21.49 6.35
C HIS A 393 1.18 21.48 5.42
N SER A 394 1.69 20.32 5.00
CA SER A 394 2.86 20.24 4.11
C SER A 394 2.64 20.95 2.78
N SER A 395 1.46 20.76 2.17
CA SER A 395 1.09 21.45 0.93
C SER A 395 0.87 22.95 1.13
N LEU A 396 0.41 23.36 2.32
CA LEU A 396 0.21 24.78 2.65
C LEU A 396 1.52 25.50 2.96
N LEU A 397 2.56 24.76 3.40
CA LEU A 397 3.87 25.32 3.69
C LEU A 397 4.72 25.53 2.42
N ALA A 398 4.46 24.77 1.36
CA ALA A 398 5.31 24.75 0.17
C ALA A 398 5.46 26.14 -0.49
N GLU A 399 4.35 26.82 -0.78
CA GLU A 399 4.38 28.11 -1.44
C GLU A 399 4.95 29.22 -0.54
N PRO A 400 4.53 29.41 0.72
CA PRO A 400 5.15 30.40 1.61
C PRO A 400 6.65 30.17 1.85
N LEU A 401 7.09 28.90 1.89
CA LEU A 401 8.49 28.56 2.05
C LEU A 401 9.30 28.90 0.80
N ASP A 402 8.78 28.60 -0.40
CA ASP A 402 9.44 28.95 -1.67
C ASP A 402 9.55 30.47 -1.84
N GLN A 403 8.49 31.22 -1.53
CA GLN A 403 8.51 32.67 -1.55
C GLN A 403 9.54 33.23 -0.56
N PHE A 404 9.57 32.74 0.68
CA PHE A 404 10.52 33.17 1.69
C PHE A 404 11.96 32.81 1.31
N TRP A 405 12.20 31.64 0.70
CA TRP A 405 13.51 31.27 0.19
C TRP A 405 14.02 32.27 -0.86
N ARG A 406 13.14 32.69 -1.79
CA ARG A 406 13.46 33.65 -2.85
C ARG A 406 13.69 35.08 -2.34
N GLU A 407 13.18 35.44 -1.14
CA GLU A 407 13.52 36.70 -0.45
C GLU A 407 14.96 36.70 0.08
N VAL A 408 15.60 35.54 0.19
CA VAL A 408 16.94 35.36 0.76
C VAL A 408 17.98 35.09 -0.30
N THR A 409 17.65 34.29 -1.33
CA THR A 409 18.58 33.90 -2.39
C THR A 409 17.86 33.53 -3.68
N ASN A 410 18.56 33.71 -4.83
CA ASN A 410 18.08 33.23 -6.13
C ASN A 410 18.47 31.75 -6.43
N ALA A 411 19.25 31.12 -5.55
CA ALA A 411 19.65 29.73 -5.72
C ALA A 411 18.43 28.79 -5.60
N PRO A 412 18.40 27.65 -6.32
CA PRO A 412 17.34 26.67 -6.16
C PRO A 412 17.38 26.07 -4.75
N LEU A 413 16.20 25.83 -4.14
CA LEU A 413 16.10 25.18 -2.83
C LEU A 413 16.37 23.68 -2.97
N LYS A 414 17.58 23.25 -2.56
CA LYS A 414 18.00 21.84 -2.69
C LYS A 414 17.94 21.04 -1.41
N VAL A 415 17.88 21.70 -0.25
CA VAL A 415 17.90 21.05 1.06
C VAL A 415 16.78 21.59 1.93
N PHE A 416 16.01 20.68 2.52
CA PHE A 416 14.92 21.01 3.43
C PHE A 416 15.00 20.18 4.71
N GLY A 417 14.81 20.82 5.86
CA GLY A 417 14.78 20.18 7.17
C GLY A 417 13.49 20.52 7.94
N SER A 418 12.94 19.55 8.64
CA SER A 418 11.78 19.74 9.51
C SER A 418 11.64 18.57 10.50
N THR A 419 10.48 18.46 11.14
CA THR A 419 10.11 17.35 12.01
C THR A 419 9.35 16.27 11.23
N ASP A 420 9.63 15.01 11.52
CA ASP A 420 8.86 13.81 11.11
C ASP A 420 8.12 13.95 9.75
N ALA A 421 6.78 14.01 9.78
CA ALA A 421 5.95 14.03 8.59
C ALA A 421 6.24 15.21 7.64
N PHE A 422 6.61 16.37 8.16
CA PHE A 422 6.92 17.55 7.34
C PHE A 422 8.24 17.41 6.58
N THR A 423 9.20 16.67 7.17
CA THR A 423 10.50 16.42 6.52
C THR A 423 10.33 15.77 5.15
N TYR A 424 9.37 14.88 5.01
CA TYR A 424 9.06 14.23 3.73
C TYR A 424 7.90 14.87 2.98
N GLY A 425 6.92 15.42 3.72
CA GLY A 425 5.70 15.97 3.14
C GLY A 425 5.95 17.24 2.32
N VAL A 426 6.66 18.22 2.88
CA VAL A 426 6.91 19.50 2.22
C VAL A 426 7.70 19.36 0.91
N PRO A 427 8.77 18.55 0.83
CA PRO A 427 9.50 18.31 -0.41
C PRO A 427 8.65 17.75 -1.56
N PHE A 428 7.59 16.98 -1.26
CA PHE A 428 6.67 16.48 -2.29
C PHE A 428 5.92 17.63 -3.00
N TYR A 429 5.53 18.67 -2.26
CA TYR A 429 4.76 19.80 -2.78
C TYR A 429 5.63 20.96 -3.29
N LEU A 430 6.91 21.01 -2.95
CA LEU A 430 7.85 22.00 -3.48
C LEU A 430 8.25 21.69 -4.91
N ARG A 431 8.41 22.73 -5.72
CA ARG A 431 8.77 22.60 -7.15
C ARG A 431 10.11 21.90 -7.39
N GLU A 432 11.12 22.25 -6.60
CA GLU A 432 12.48 21.74 -6.71
C GLU A 432 12.63 20.35 -6.04
N HIS A 433 11.65 19.91 -5.28
CA HIS A 433 11.67 18.65 -4.52
C HIS A 433 13.00 18.46 -3.75
N PRO A 434 13.34 19.34 -2.79
CA PRO A 434 14.62 19.31 -2.10
C PRO A 434 14.89 17.98 -1.39
N VAL A 435 16.17 17.68 -1.18
CA VAL A 435 16.58 16.55 -0.33
C VAL A 435 16.15 16.82 1.10
N ALA A 436 15.54 15.83 1.73
CA ALA A 436 15.12 15.90 3.13
C ALA A 436 16.30 15.62 4.06
N VAL A 437 16.54 16.51 5.01
CA VAL A 437 17.52 16.30 6.10
C VAL A 437 16.78 16.07 7.41
N HIS A 438 17.06 14.92 8.04
CA HIS A 438 16.49 14.57 9.33
C HIS A 438 17.17 15.34 10.46
N VAL A 439 16.45 16.28 11.04
CA VAL A 439 16.95 17.07 12.18
C VAL A 439 16.87 16.29 13.49
N LEU A 440 16.01 15.24 13.54
CA LEU A 440 15.60 14.62 14.80
C LEU A 440 16.18 13.23 15.05
N GLU A 441 16.41 12.43 14.01
CA GLU A 441 16.74 11.02 14.19
C GLU A 441 18.23 10.78 14.41
N ARG A 442 19.07 11.67 13.93
CA ARG A 442 20.54 11.58 14.03
C ARG A 442 21.21 12.92 13.75
N ARG A 443 22.44 13.08 14.19
CA ARG A 443 23.28 14.19 13.70
C ARG A 443 23.44 14.06 12.19
N ALA A 444 23.37 15.20 11.49
CA ALA A 444 23.61 15.21 10.05
C ALA A 444 24.96 14.54 9.73
N THR A 445 24.97 13.72 8.70
CA THR A 445 26.20 13.10 8.23
C THR A 445 27.16 14.15 7.65
N PRO A 446 28.48 13.88 7.56
CA PRO A 446 29.40 14.79 6.89
C PRO A 446 28.97 15.16 5.47
N ALA A 447 28.33 14.24 4.74
CA ALA A 447 27.80 14.50 3.41
C ALA A 447 26.60 15.46 3.43
N GLU A 448 25.68 15.31 4.39
CA GLU A 448 24.55 16.22 4.58
C GLU A 448 25.02 17.61 5.03
N GLU A 449 26.01 17.69 5.91
CA GLU A 449 26.61 18.97 6.31
C GLU A 449 27.27 19.68 5.11
N ALA A 450 28.01 18.95 4.27
CA ALA A 450 28.58 19.50 3.05
C ALA A 450 27.50 19.95 2.06
N LEU A 451 26.38 19.20 1.96
CA LEU A 451 25.26 19.55 1.11
C LEU A 451 24.58 20.86 1.57
N ILE A 452 24.36 21.01 2.88
CA ILE A 452 23.82 22.22 3.49
C ILE A 452 24.77 23.42 3.28
N ALA A 453 26.04 23.24 3.55
CA ALA A 453 27.05 24.29 3.40
C ALA A 453 27.13 24.81 1.95
N ASN A 454 27.10 23.90 0.97
CA ASN A 454 27.26 24.24 -0.44
C ASN A 454 25.98 24.82 -1.08
N ASN A 455 24.79 24.35 -0.66
CA ASN A 455 23.53 24.70 -1.32
C ASN A 455 22.62 25.58 -0.47
N GLY A 456 22.96 25.82 0.80
CA GLY A 456 22.03 26.37 1.77
C GLY A 456 20.93 25.37 2.16
N ALA A 457 20.04 25.77 3.04
CA ALA A 457 18.90 24.97 3.46
C ALA A 457 17.73 25.84 3.93
N ALA A 458 16.51 25.34 3.75
CA ALA A 458 15.32 25.88 4.39
C ALA A 458 14.79 24.93 5.46
N PHE A 459 14.26 25.49 6.54
CA PHE A 459 13.63 24.75 7.62
C PHE A 459 12.21 25.28 7.85
N ALA A 460 11.28 24.38 8.20
CA ALA A 460 9.93 24.74 8.65
C ALA A 460 9.61 23.97 9.91
N CYS A 461 9.68 24.62 11.06
CA CYS A 461 9.51 23.99 12.37
C CYS A 461 8.15 24.40 13.01
N PRO A 462 7.28 23.47 13.41
CA PRO A 462 6.04 23.80 14.11
C PRO A 462 6.35 24.43 15.47
N ILE A 463 5.62 25.52 15.81
CA ILE A 463 5.81 26.27 17.06
C ILE A 463 4.53 26.39 17.90
N THR A 464 3.37 25.96 17.39
CA THR A 464 2.12 25.97 18.17
C THR A 464 2.07 24.78 19.14
N SER A 465 2.42 23.58 18.66
CA SER A 465 2.46 22.37 19.48
C SER A 465 3.87 22.16 19.99
N ILE A 466 4.10 22.40 21.26
CA ILE A 466 5.40 22.21 21.89
C ILE A 466 5.59 20.70 22.17
N THR A 467 6.30 20.04 21.27
CA THR A 467 6.76 18.64 21.43
C THR A 467 8.27 18.62 21.53
N ILE A 468 8.85 17.53 21.98
CA ILE A 468 10.31 17.36 22.00
C ILE A 468 10.87 17.55 20.58
N THR A 469 10.19 17.01 19.58
CA THR A 469 10.60 17.09 18.18
C THR A 469 10.55 18.52 17.64
N SER A 470 9.50 19.29 17.98
CA SER A 470 9.40 20.71 17.58
C SER A 470 10.49 21.56 18.21
N ILE A 471 10.81 21.34 19.50
CA ILE A 471 11.90 22.05 20.21
C ILE A 471 13.25 21.77 19.53
N ILE A 472 13.55 20.51 19.24
CA ILE A 472 14.80 20.13 18.55
C ILE A 472 14.89 20.80 17.19
N CYS A 473 13.81 20.78 16.39
CA CYS A 473 13.76 21.43 15.08
C CYS A 473 14.06 22.93 15.17
N VAL A 474 13.38 23.64 16.07
CA VAL A 474 13.55 25.08 16.28
C VAL A 474 14.99 25.42 16.73
N ASN A 475 15.52 24.65 17.67
CA ASN A 475 16.89 24.86 18.18
C ASN A 475 17.93 24.63 17.08
N GLU A 476 17.82 23.55 16.32
CA GLU A 476 18.75 23.22 15.23
C GLU A 476 18.70 24.30 14.13
N ALA A 477 17.48 24.66 13.67
CA ALA A 477 17.31 25.69 12.65
C ALA A 477 17.87 27.05 13.12
N ASN A 478 17.65 27.42 14.39
CA ASN A 478 18.17 28.66 14.95
C ASN A 478 19.70 28.66 15.14
N THR A 479 20.27 27.54 15.57
CA THR A 479 21.73 27.37 15.73
C THR A 479 22.43 27.57 14.38
N ARG A 480 21.94 26.89 13.34
CA ARG A 480 22.48 27.03 11.98
C ARG A 480 22.33 28.44 11.42
N ALA A 481 21.16 29.05 11.62
CA ALA A 481 20.93 30.44 11.19
C ALA A 481 21.81 31.44 11.95
N GLY A 482 22.12 31.21 13.22
CA GLY A 482 23.03 32.06 14.00
C GLY A 482 24.48 31.96 13.54
N ALA A 483 24.89 30.84 12.99
CA ALA A 483 26.23 30.59 12.45
C ALA A 483 26.40 31.07 11.01
N THR A 484 25.35 31.49 10.29
CA THR A 484 25.40 31.79 8.86
C THR A 484 24.99 33.22 8.56
N VAL A 485 25.88 33.98 7.94
CA VAL A 485 25.62 35.37 7.50
C VAL A 485 24.55 35.35 6.39
N GLY A 486 23.56 36.26 6.51
CA GLY A 486 22.45 36.34 5.53
C GLY A 486 21.29 35.42 5.79
N ALA A 487 21.36 34.55 6.80
CA ALA A 487 20.21 33.72 7.20
C ALA A 487 19.04 34.61 7.71
N LYS A 488 17.83 34.27 7.31
CA LYS A 488 16.61 34.97 7.74
C LYS A 488 15.63 34.02 8.43
N ARG A 489 14.76 34.60 9.26
CA ARG A 489 13.71 33.92 10.00
C ARG A 489 12.38 34.61 9.75
N LYS A 490 11.29 33.82 9.69
CA LYS A 490 9.93 34.34 9.52
C LYS A 490 8.94 33.39 10.22
N GLU A 491 8.06 33.92 11.00
CA GLU A 491 6.93 33.14 11.52
C GLU A 491 5.75 33.29 10.57
N ILE A 492 5.08 32.19 10.31
CA ILE A 492 3.83 32.14 9.53
C ILE A 492 2.78 31.35 10.26
N GLU A 493 1.52 31.66 9.99
CA GLU A 493 0.37 30.89 10.44
C GLU A 493 -0.34 30.33 9.21
N VAL A 494 -0.64 29.04 9.23
CA VAL A 494 -1.38 28.37 8.17
C VAL A 494 -2.60 27.66 8.75
N ARG A 495 -3.68 27.62 7.97
CA ARG A 495 -4.91 26.94 8.32
C ARG A 495 -5.48 26.28 7.06
N ARG A 496 -5.81 25.01 7.15
CA ARG A 496 -6.47 24.32 6.06
C ARG A 496 -7.97 24.56 6.11
N SER A 497 -8.54 24.90 4.97
CA SER A 497 -9.99 24.91 4.76
C SER A 497 -10.38 23.80 3.79
N TYR A 498 -11.46 23.09 4.07
CA TYR A 498 -11.99 22.06 3.20
C TYR A 498 -13.51 22.11 3.15
N LEU A 499 -14.07 22.32 1.94
CA LEU A 499 -15.51 22.43 1.67
C LEU A 499 -16.23 23.37 2.67
N GLY A 500 -15.67 24.55 2.91
CA GLY A 500 -16.19 25.56 3.81
C GLY A 500 -16.01 25.26 5.30
N ASN A 501 -15.29 24.20 5.66
CA ASN A 501 -14.94 23.89 7.06
C ASN A 501 -13.50 24.29 7.33
N GLU A 502 -13.29 25.16 8.30
CA GLU A 502 -11.96 25.54 8.74
C GLU A 502 -11.39 24.54 9.74
N GLY A 503 -10.13 24.14 9.53
CA GLY A 503 -9.34 23.37 10.49
C GLY A 503 -8.68 24.25 11.54
N SER A 504 -7.91 23.64 12.44
CA SER A 504 -7.09 24.37 13.42
C SER A 504 -5.96 25.12 12.71
N SER A 505 -5.64 26.31 13.20
CA SER A 505 -4.44 27.03 12.75
C SER A 505 -3.19 26.47 13.40
N GLN A 506 -2.09 26.54 12.66
CA GLN A 506 -0.77 26.11 13.12
C GLN A 506 0.26 27.18 12.74
N ARG A 507 1.11 27.57 13.68
CA ARG A 507 2.23 28.47 13.42
C ARG A 507 3.52 27.68 13.18
N TYR A 508 4.32 28.18 12.26
CA TYR A 508 5.61 27.61 11.89
C TYR A 508 6.68 28.68 11.90
N LEU A 509 7.87 28.33 12.40
CA LEU A 509 9.08 29.09 12.19
C LEU A 509 9.72 28.62 10.89
N LEU A 510 9.79 29.50 9.90
CA LEU A 510 10.58 29.33 8.69
C LEU A 510 11.97 29.88 8.92
N VAL A 511 12.99 29.12 8.50
CA VAL A 511 14.39 29.57 8.51
C VAL A 511 14.98 29.31 7.15
N ALA A 512 15.59 30.33 6.53
CA ALA A 512 16.29 30.20 5.26
C ALA A 512 17.77 30.54 5.46
N ILE A 513 18.62 29.61 5.09
CA ILE A 513 20.08 29.69 5.19
C ILE A 513 20.63 29.69 3.75
N PRO A 514 21.18 30.82 3.24
CA PRO A 514 21.67 30.87 1.89
C PRO A 514 22.93 30.00 1.69
N PRO A 515 23.27 29.61 0.45
CA PRO A 515 24.51 28.92 0.14
C PRO A 515 25.75 29.74 0.55
N SER A 516 26.82 29.06 0.94
CA SER A 516 28.09 29.70 1.23
C SER A 516 28.61 30.48 -0.01
N GLY A 517 28.81 31.77 0.10
CA GLY A 517 29.29 32.63 -1.01
C GLY A 517 28.17 33.24 -1.88
N ALA A 518 26.90 33.02 -1.58
CA ALA A 518 25.83 33.76 -2.25
C ALA A 518 25.85 35.24 -1.79
N ALA A 519 25.96 36.16 -2.76
CA ALA A 519 25.82 37.58 -2.48
C ALA A 519 24.44 37.84 -1.88
N SER A 520 24.39 38.50 -0.70
CA SER A 520 23.13 38.93 -0.11
C SER A 520 22.39 39.83 -1.10
N ILE A 521 21.11 39.51 -1.37
CA ILE A 521 20.25 40.39 -2.17
C ILE A 521 20.06 41.65 -1.33
N SER A 522 20.85 42.73 -1.63
CA SER A 522 20.60 44.03 -1.06
C SER A 522 19.38 44.62 -1.75
N HIS A 523 18.22 44.58 -1.07
CA HIS A 523 17.09 45.41 -1.49
C HIS A 523 17.50 46.87 -1.29
N PRO A 524 17.43 47.73 -2.34
CA PRO A 524 17.56 49.15 -2.13
C PRO A 524 16.43 49.59 -1.19
N SER A 525 16.79 50.18 -0.07
CA SER A 525 15.88 50.85 0.85
C SER A 525 15.06 51.88 0.07
N ARG A 526 13.74 51.63 -0.03
CA ARG A 526 12.75 52.68 -0.36
C ARG A 526 12.22 53.32 0.88
#